data_786ada0a0f91563fddd09b4c0968c1e0
#
_entry.id   786ada0a0f91563fddd09b4c0968c1e0
#
_cell.length_a   1.000
_cell.length_b   1.000
_cell.length_c   1.000
_cell.angle_alpha   90.00
_cell.angle_beta   90.00
_cell.angle_gamma   90.00
#
_symmetry.space_group_name_H-M   'P 1'
#
loop_
_entity.id
_entity.type
_entity.pdbx_description
1 polymer ?
#
loop_
_entity_poly.entity_id
_entity_poly.type
_entity_poly.pdbx_seq_one_letter_code
_entity_poly.pdbx_strand_id
1 'polypeptide(L)'
;LEHDNKDGKYNDLIAIGDEALLLVYSGEDTGGSSYYDGYIKSISINSNGTGITVAKSIEFATDIAMHHAIADIDGNTFAVVSEGPSDNGFIRTFNVRASDQSAPTITSRTLAADNLTISITFNEDVYAVSNGTGNLETSDFALSISGGSAQLSSATPTSISKQGNVYTLGIGLNSPASGSETITVNPVANSIFDLAGNISTTNQSNNSIQLNDKLGPSITGIVIAGNNASVDVTLAETAYPGTANSGALTVADWVLSIPDTNSIAKLGNATPTSISKNGNVYTLG
;
A
#
# COMPACT_ATOMS: atom_id res chain seq x y z
N LEU A 1 13.45 3.07 37.65
CA LEU A 1 12.01 2.79 37.73
C LEU A 1 11.75 1.82 38.86
N GLU A 2 10.94 2.19 39.82
CA GLU A 2 10.47 1.29 40.86
C GLU A 2 9.34 0.44 40.28
N HIS A 3 9.47 -0.89 40.32
CA HIS A 3 8.48 -1.80 39.72
C HIS A 3 7.31 -2.07 40.69
N ASP A 4 7.52 -1.92 41.96
CA ASP A 4 6.52 -2.02 43.01
C ASP A 4 6.86 -1.01 44.14
N ASN A 5 5.87 -0.28 44.61
CA ASN A 5 6.03 0.73 45.63
C ASN A 5 5.80 0.19 47.05
N LYS A 6 5.62 -1.13 47.21
CA LYS A 6 5.44 -1.80 48.50
C LYS A 6 6.53 -2.83 48.74
N ASP A 7 6.35 -4.07 48.32
CA ASP A 7 7.25 -5.18 48.65
C ASP A 7 7.37 -6.19 47.49
N GLY A 8 7.99 -5.75 46.38
CA GLY A 8 8.25 -6.63 45.23
C GLY A 8 9.33 -7.65 45.53
N LYS A 9 8.97 -8.93 45.59
CA LYS A 9 9.87 -10.07 45.89
C LYS A 9 9.85 -11.11 44.76
N TYR A 10 10.79 -12.06 44.84
CA TYR A 10 10.88 -13.21 43.95
C TYR A 10 10.80 -12.85 42.46
N ASN A 11 11.62 -11.90 42.05
CA ASN A 11 11.62 -11.36 40.70
C ASN A 11 12.32 -12.28 39.70
N ASP A 12 11.75 -12.39 38.49
CA ASP A 12 12.45 -12.92 37.31
C ASP A 12 12.15 -12.05 36.11
N LEU A 13 13.10 -11.98 35.15
CA LEU A 13 13.06 -11.05 34.03
C LEU A 13 13.54 -11.74 32.77
N ILE A 14 12.78 -11.57 31.68
CA ILE A 14 13.17 -12.07 30.36
C ILE A 14 13.02 -10.98 29.30
N ALA A 15 13.93 -10.96 28.32
CA ALA A 15 13.82 -10.07 27.18
C ALA A 15 12.73 -10.58 26.18
N ILE A 16 11.96 -9.63 25.63
CA ILE A 16 10.97 -9.85 24.59
C ILE A 16 11.25 -8.88 23.43
N GLY A 17 12.01 -9.35 22.43
CA GLY A 17 12.53 -8.48 21.37
C GLY A 17 13.62 -7.51 21.86
N ASP A 18 13.92 -6.51 21.05
CA ASP A 18 15.08 -5.64 21.24
C ASP A 18 14.85 -4.50 22.25
N GLU A 19 13.60 -4.12 22.52
CA GLU A 19 13.24 -2.93 23.29
C GLU A 19 12.21 -3.21 24.41
N ALA A 20 11.99 -4.46 24.77
CA ALA A 20 11.03 -4.79 25.82
C ALA A 20 11.46 -5.98 26.70
N LEU A 21 10.99 -5.93 27.94
CA LEU A 21 11.22 -6.95 28.96
C LEU A 21 9.90 -7.39 29.60
N LEU A 22 9.82 -8.63 30.01
CA LEU A 22 8.79 -9.11 30.93
C LEU A 22 9.39 -9.31 32.32
N LEU A 23 8.77 -8.69 33.31
CA LEU A 23 9.08 -8.85 34.72
C LEU A 23 7.96 -9.62 35.40
N VAL A 24 8.30 -10.71 36.04
CA VAL A 24 7.40 -11.45 36.93
C VAL A 24 7.86 -11.23 38.38
N TYR A 25 6.94 -10.97 39.29
CA TYR A 25 7.27 -10.73 40.70
C TYR A 25 6.07 -11.01 41.60
N SER A 26 6.35 -11.17 42.91
CA SER A 26 5.33 -11.15 43.94
C SER A 26 5.20 -9.75 44.51
N GLY A 27 3.98 -9.27 44.73
CA GLY A 27 3.68 -7.99 45.33
C GLY A 27 2.58 -8.11 46.38
N GLU A 28 2.47 -7.13 47.27
CA GLU A 28 1.34 -7.04 48.19
C GLU A 28 0.12 -6.41 47.51
N ASP A 29 -1.04 -7.04 47.68
CA ASP A 29 -2.34 -6.48 47.35
C ASP A 29 -2.62 -5.19 48.15
N THR A 30 -3.37 -4.28 47.52
CA THR A 30 -3.91 -3.08 48.20
C THR A 30 -4.95 -3.40 49.30
N GLY A 31 -5.41 -4.66 49.37
CA GLY A 31 -6.43 -5.13 50.29
C GLY A 31 -5.94 -5.53 51.68
N GLY A 32 -4.62 -5.51 51.97
CA GLY A 32 -4.04 -5.75 53.30
C GLY A 32 -4.06 -7.21 53.73
N SER A 33 -4.15 -8.18 52.83
CA SER A 33 -3.87 -9.59 53.13
C SER A 33 -2.35 -9.78 53.18
N SER A 34 -1.86 -10.62 54.11
CA SER A 34 -0.42 -10.89 54.27
C SER A 34 0.10 -11.86 53.19
N TYR A 35 -0.53 -11.95 52.04
CA TYR A 35 -0.21 -12.87 50.98
C TYR A 35 0.46 -12.09 49.83
N TYR A 36 1.38 -12.77 49.14
CA TYR A 36 2.09 -12.23 47.98
C TYR A 36 1.40 -12.65 46.74
N ASP A 37 0.70 -11.71 46.07
CA ASP A 37 0.05 -11.94 44.79
C ASP A 37 1.06 -11.96 43.65
N GLY A 38 0.75 -12.70 42.60
CA GLY A 38 1.63 -12.80 41.42
C GLY A 38 1.32 -11.78 40.36
N TYR A 39 2.32 -11.03 39.95
CA TYR A 39 2.21 -9.99 38.93
C TYR A 39 3.15 -10.24 37.76
N ILE A 40 2.72 -9.87 36.55
CA ILE A 40 3.56 -9.76 35.37
C ILE A 40 3.46 -8.33 34.81
N LYS A 41 4.59 -7.73 34.51
CA LYS A 41 4.67 -6.39 33.88
C LYS A 41 5.44 -6.47 32.59
N SER A 42 4.90 -5.85 31.54
CA SER A 42 5.68 -5.53 30.36
C SER A 42 6.34 -4.17 30.52
N ILE A 43 7.62 -4.12 30.20
CA ILE A 43 8.48 -2.96 30.34
C ILE A 43 9.05 -2.64 28.97
N SER A 44 8.81 -1.43 28.47
CA SER A 44 9.42 -0.95 27.23
C SER A 44 10.66 -0.11 27.54
N ILE A 45 11.69 -0.28 26.72
CA ILE A 45 12.94 0.48 26.77
C ILE A 45 13.04 1.25 25.46
N ASN A 46 13.26 2.55 25.50
CA ASN A 46 13.46 3.31 24.26
C ASN A 46 14.80 2.95 23.59
N SER A 47 14.92 3.22 22.27
CA SER A 47 16.05 2.82 21.43
C SER A 47 17.42 3.35 21.90
N ASN A 48 17.46 4.38 22.73
CA ASN A 48 18.71 4.91 23.32
C ASN A 48 18.98 4.38 24.75
N GLY A 49 18.14 3.48 25.27
CA GLY A 49 18.31 2.86 26.58
C GLY A 49 18.10 3.76 27.79
N THR A 50 17.65 5.01 27.60
CA THR A 50 17.52 6.01 28.68
C THR A 50 16.12 6.15 29.24
N GLY A 51 15.10 5.71 28.49
CA GLY A 51 13.69 5.75 28.93
C GLY A 51 13.16 4.35 29.17
N ILE A 52 12.62 4.11 30.38
CA ILE A 52 11.98 2.87 30.76
C ILE A 52 10.54 3.18 31.17
N THR A 53 9.58 2.50 30.56
CA THR A 53 8.15 2.65 30.87
C THR A 53 7.50 1.30 31.12
N VAL A 54 6.58 1.25 32.10
CA VAL A 54 5.69 0.10 32.29
C VAL A 54 4.53 0.24 31.31
N ALA A 55 4.45 -0.66 30.32
CA ALA A 55 3.39 -0.63 29.33
C ALA A 55 2.09 -1.26 29.85
N LYS A 56 2.20 -2.39 30.55
CA LYS A 56 1.04 -3.10 31.13
C LYS A 56 1.43 -3.84 32.40
N SER A 57 0.51 -3.92 33.34
CA SER A 57 0.61 -4.78 34.54
C SER A 57 -0.62 -5.68 34.61
N ILE A 58 -0.40 -6.95 34.87
CA ILE A 58 -1.45 -7.95 35.03
C ILE A 58 -1.16 -8.71 36.32
N GLU A 59 -2.15 -8.78 37.18
CA GLU A 59 -2.17 -9.72 38.30
C GLU A 59 -2.60 -11.10 37.78
N PHE A 60 -1.77 -12.11 37.97
CA PHE A 60 -2.08 -13.47 37.50
C PHE A 60 -2.43 -14.44 38.62
N ALA A 61 -2.19 -14.07 39.86
CA ALA A 61 -2.57 -14.80 41.03
C ALA A 61 -2.97 -13.83 42.16
N THR A 62 -4.14 -14.00 42.72
CA THR A 62 -4.74 -13.23 43.82
C THR A 62 -4.52 -13.90 45.18
N ASP A 63 -3.64 -14.88 45.25
CA ASP A 63 -3.29 -15.68 46.41
C ASP A 63 -1.78 -15.92 46.38
N ILE A 64 -1.22 -16.67 47.31
CA ILE A 64 0.21 -16.90 47.41
C ILE A 64 0.82 -17.27 46.05
N ALA A 65 1.73 -16.44 45.56
CA ALA A 65 2.53 -16.72 44.37
C ALA A 65 3.97 -16.26 44.62
N MET A 66 4.87 -17.24 44.82
CA MET A 66 6.28 -17.01 45.17
C MET A 66 7.20 -17.78 44.21
N HIS A 67 8.52 -17.49 44.29
CA HIS A 67 9.56 -18.23 43.59
C HIS A 67 9.28 -18.38 42.09
N HIS A 68 9.10 -17.26 41.39
CA HIS A 68 8.79 -17.23 39.96
C HIS A 68 10.01 -17.59 39.11
N ALA A 69 9.72 -18.28 38.00
CA ALA A 69 10.62 -18.34 36.86
C ALA A 69 9.81 -18.15 35.58
N ILE A 70 10.37 -17.42 34.62
CA ILE A 70 9.77 -17.18 33.33
C ILE A 70 10.66 -17.75 32.23
N ALA A 71 10.02 -18.39 31.23
CA ALA A 71 10.69 -18.95 30.07
C ALA A 71 9.95 -18.58 28.79
N ASP A 72 10.71 -18.31 27.74
CA ASP A 72 10.20 -18.12 26.39
C ASP A 72 9.90 -19.51 25.77
N ILE A 73 8.71 -19.66 25.14
CA ILE A 73 8.31 -20.87 24.43
C ILE A 73 8.50 -20.70 22.92
N ASP A 74 8.07 -19.56 22.34
CA ASP A 74 8.06 -19.33 20.89
C ASP A 74 8.25 -17.86 20.47
N GLY A 75 8.81 -17.01 21.34
CA GLY A 75 9.00 -15.59 21.11
C GLY A 75 7.74 -14.73 21.36
N ASN A 76 6.56 -15.33 21.40
CA ASN A 76 5.29 -14.65 21.70
C ASN A 76 4.56 -15.24 22.92
N THR A 77 4.84 -16.49 23.24
CA THR A 77 4.26 -17.21 24.38
C THR A 77 5.31 -17.44 25.42
N PHE A 78 5.02 -17.06 26.66
CA PHE A 78 5.88 -17.23 27.81
C PHE A 78 5.21 -18.09 28.84
N ALA A 79 5.96 -19.00 29.45
CA ALA A 79 5.52 -19.77 30.60
C ALA A 79 6.06 -19.14 31.89
N VAL A 80 5.19 -18.97 32.86
CA VAL A 80 5.56 -18.58 34.23
C VAL A 80 5.28 -19.77 35.14
N VAL A 81 6.27 -20.21 35.86
CA VAL A 81 6.09 -21.15 36.97
C VAL A 81 6.13 -20.38 38.28
N SER A 82 5.31 -20.76 39.23
CA SER A 82 5.26 -20.17 40.57
C SER A 82 4.88 -21.22 41.61
N GLU A 83 5.35 -21.00 42.83
CA GLU A 83 4.83 -21.67 44.01
C GLU A 83 3.53 -20.99 44.46
N GLY A 84 2.52 -21.75 44.78
CA GLY A 84 1.24 -21.24 45.25
C GLY A 84 0.89 -21.79 46.64
N PRO A 85 -0.37 -21.66 47.07
CA PRO A 85 -0.83 -22.12 48.38
C PRO A 85 -0.51 -23.60 48.63
N SER A 86 -0.08 -23.92 49.82
CA SER A 86 0.27 -25.28 50.27
C SER A 86 1.43 -25.92 49.47
N ASP A 87 2.41 -25.11 49.09
CA ASP A 87 3.63 -25.51 48.35
C ASP A 87 3.34 -26.19 47.00
N ASN A 88 2.18 -25.92 46.41
CA ASN A 88 1.84 -26.40 45.07
C ASN A 88 2.54 -25.59 44.01
N GLY A 89 3.10 -26.27 43.00
CA GLY A 89 3.63 -25.64 41.81
C GLY A 89 2.55 -25.33 40.78
N PHE A 90 2.56 -24.16 40.23
CA PHE A 90 1.68 -23.74 39.13
C PHE A 90 2.48 -23.37 37.89
N ILE A 91 1.92 -23.63 36.70
CA ILE A 91 2.41 -23.14 35.43
C ILE A 91 1.28 -22.38 34.76
N ARG A 92 1.61 -21.17 34.24
CA ARG A 92 0.69 -20.34 33.47
C ARG A 92 1.39 -19.90 32.20
N THR A 93 0.64 -19.77 31.12
CA THR A 93 1.17 -19.25 29.86
C THR A 93 0.57 -17.87 29.57
N PHE A 94 1.39 -16.98 29.06
CA PHE A 94 1.01 -15.62 28.67
C PHE A 94 1.45 -15.39 27.23
N ASN A 95 0.53 -14.89 26.40
CA ASN A 95 0.88 -14.37 25.10
C ASN A 95 1.25 -12.88 25.27
N VAL A 96 2.49 -12.58 24.98
CA VAL A 96 2.98 -11.20 24.95
C VAL A 96 3.42 -10.90 23.54
N ARG A 97 2.68 -10.04 22.88
CA ARG A 97 3.19 -9.43 21.66
C ARG A 97 4.03 -8.23 22.08
N ALA A 98 5.28 -8.16 21.65
CA ALA A 98 5.99 -6.89 21.61
C ALA A 98 5.06 -5.89 20.90
N SER A 99 4.84 -4.71 21.47
CA SER A 99 3.97 -3.72 20.84
C SER A 99 4.62 -3.36 19.51
N ASP A 100 4.02 -3.80 18.41
CA ASP A 100 4.41 -3.32 17.10
C ASP A 100 4.32 -1.80 17.07
N GLN A 101 5.40 -1.15 16.69
CA GLN A 101 5.50 0.31 16.56
C GLN A 101 5.64 0.72 15.10
N SER A 102 5.64 -0.26 14.19
CA SER A 102 5.80 -0.04 12.76
C SER A 102 4.44 0.27 12.14
N ALA A 103 4.31 1.39 11.46
CA ALA A 103 3.10 1.70 10.72
C ALA A 103 3.01 0.88 9.42
N PRO A 104 1.81 0.47 8.98
CA PRO A 104 1.65 -0.23 7.72
C PRO A 104 2.06 0.63 6.52
N THR A 105 2.79 0.02 5.58
CA THR A 105 3.31 0.68 4.39
C THR A 105 2.98 -0.08 3.11
N ILE A 106 2.81 0.63 2.00
CA ILE A 106 2.66 0.03 0.68
C ILE A 106 4.03 -0.42 0.18
N THR A 107 4.18 -1.72 -0.07
CA THR A 107 5.44 -2.34 -0.52
C THR A 107 5.51 -2.53 -2.02
N SER A 108 4.36 -2.71 -2.68
CA SER A 108 4.28 -2.89 -4.13
C SER A 108 2.94 -2.43 -4.70
N ARG A 109 2.92 -2.23 -6.02
CA ARG A 109 1.74 -1.93 -6.82
C ARG A 109 1.83 -2.61 -8.16
N THR A 110 0.67 -2.92 -8.76
CA THR A 110 0.51 -3.39 -10.14
C THR A 110 -0.70 -2.74 -10.77
N LEU A 111 -0.62 -2.40 -12.05
CA LEU A 111 -1.70 -1.80 -12.82
C LEU A 111 -2.24 -2.82 -13.82
N ALA A 112 -3.54 -2.93 -13.91
CA ALA A 112 -4.18 -3.73 -14.97
C ALA A 112 -3.89 -3.13 -16.35
N ALA A 113 -3.75 -4.00 -17.36
CA ALA A 113 -3.42 -3.58 -18.72
C ALA A 113 -4.44 -2.61 -19.33
N ASP A 114 -5.70 -2.65 -18.88
CA ASP A 114 -6.80 -1.79 -19.34
C ASP A 114 -6.92 -0.48 -18.55
N ASN A 115 -6.09 -0.25 -17.53
CA ASN A 115 -6.15 0.86 -16.58
C ASN A 115 -7.42 0.90 -15.70
N LEU A 116 -8.20 -0.19 -15.63
CA LEU A 116 -9.43 -0.19 -14.84
C LEU A 116 -9.20 -0.45 -13.36
N THR A 117 -8.07 -1.07 -12.99
CA THR A 117 -7.74 -1.36 -11.60
C THR A 117 -6.25 -1.19 -11.31
N ILE A 118 -5.95 -0.81 -10.07
CA ILE A 118 -4.61 -0.83 -9.49
C ILE A 118 -4.64 -1.69 -8.24
N SER A 119 -3.70 -2.62 -8.12
CA SER A 119 -3.49 -3.41 -6.92
C SER A 119 -2.30 -2.87 -6.15
N ILE A 120 -2.46 -2.71 -4.83
CA ILE A 120 -1.41 -2.35 -3.88
C ILE A 120 -1.25 -3.44 -2.85
N THR A 121 -0.03 -3.65 -2.37
CA THR A 121 0.28 -4.64 -1.33
C THR A 121 0.83 -3.92 -0.10
N PHE A 122 0.27 -4.18 1.08
CA PHE A 122 0.83 -3.73 2.35
C PHE A 122 1.87 -4.73 2.87
N ASN A 123 2.80 -4.25 3.72
CA ASN A 123 3.79 -5.09 4.41
C ASN A 123 3.14 -6.06 5.41
N GLU A 124 1.92 -5.76 5.86
CA GLU A 124 1.20 -6.48 6.92
C GLU A 124 -0.33 -6.40 6.73
N ASP A 125 -1.07 -7.08 7.59
CA ASP A 125 -2.54 -6.98 7.63
C ASP A 125 -2.96 -5.60 8.13
N VAL A 126 -3.94 -5.00 7.43
CA VAL A 126 -4.46 -3.67 7.74
C VAL A 126 -5.98 -3.69 7.99
N TYR A 127 -6.43 -2.72 8.80
CA TYR A 127 -7.79 -2.63 9.34
C TYR A 127 -8.29 -1.18 9.29
N ALA A 128 -9.63 -1.02 9.26
CA ALA A 128 -10.26 0.30 9.28
C ALA A 128 -10.35 0.92 10.69
N VAL A 129 -10.12 0.12 11.74
CA VAL A 129 -10.22 0.57 13.14
C VAL A 129 -8.94 0.22 13.89
N SER A 130 -8.48 1.13 14.74
CA SER A 130 -7.22 1.02 15.49
C SER A 130 -7.13 -0.14 16.49
N ASN A 131 -8.20 -0.87 16.70
CA ASN A 131 -8.20 -2.08 17.52
C ASN A 131 -7.97 -3.38 16.72
N GLY A 132 -7.53 -3.29 15.46
CA GLY A 132 -7.30 -4.43 14.57
C GLY A 132 -8.57 -5.06 14.04
N THR A 133 -9.64 -4.28 13.85
CA THR A 133 -10.92 -4.74 13.32
C THR A 133 -11.41 -3.85 12.17
N GLY A 134 -12.43 -4.34 11.45
CA GLY A 134 -13.03 -3.64 10.32
C GLY A 134 -12.27 -3.88 9.01
N ASN A 135 -13.03 -4.02 7.93
CA ASN A 135 -12.49 -4.10 6.59
C ASN A 135 -12.30 -2.70 6.01
N LEU A 136 -11.27 -2.51 5.20
CA LEU A 136 -11.09 -1.27 4.45
C LEU A 136 -12.18 -1.12 3.39
N GLU A 137 -12.58 0.12 3.18
CA GLU A 137 -13.55 0.56 2.17
C GLU A 137 -12.88 1.47 1.14
N THR A 138 -13.57 1.80 0.06
CA THR A 138 -13.06 2.72 -0.97
C THR A 138 -12.72 4.10 -0.41
N SER A 139 -13.43 4.55 0.61
CA SER A 139 -13.21 5.83 1.31
C SER A 139 -11.89 5.91 2.08
N ASP A 140 -11.23 4.76 2.35
CA ASP A 140 -9.94 4.71 3.05
C ASP A 140 -8.75 5.01 2.13
N PHE A 141 -9.03 5.13 0.82
CA PHE A 141 -8.03 5.41 -0.20
C PHE A 141 -8.35 6.66 -1.00
N ALA A 142 -7.32 7.42 -1.32
CA ALA A 142 -7.39 8.55 -2.22
C ALA A 142 -6.53 8.30 -3.47
N LEU A 143 -7.15 8.44 -4.64
CA LEU A 143 -6.46 8.40 -5.92
C LEU A 143 -6.12 9.83 -6.37
N SER A 144 -4.97 9.99 -6.97
CA SER A 144 -4.60 11.20 -7.71
C SER A 144 -3.92 10.85 -9.02
N ILE A 145 -4.00 11.75 -9.99
CA ILE A 145 -3.38 11.59 -11.29
C ILE A 145 -2.58 12.85 -11.63
N SER A 146 -1.45 12.68 -12.27
CA SER A 146 -0.59 13.77 -12.74
C SER A 146 -0.01 13.46 -14.13
N GLY A 147 0.32 14.47 -14.89
CA GLY A 147 0.76 14.33 -16.29
C GLY A 147 -0.39 14.09 -17.26
N GLY A 148 -0.10 14.07 -18.55
CA GLY A 148 -1.03 13.77 -19.63
C GLY A 148 -2.33 14.57 -19.64
N SER A 149 -3.35 14.02 -20.31
CA SER A 149 -4.67 14.66 -20.47
C SER A 149 -5.81 13.93 -19.76
N ALA A 150 -5.62 12.65 -19.38
CA ALA A 150 -6.65 11.90 -18.68
C ALA A 150 -6.82 12.42 -17.25
N GLN A 151 -8.09 12.43 -16.80
CA GLN A 151 -8.48 12.86 -15.46
C GLN A 151 -9.26 11.75 -14.77
N LEU A 152 -9.14 11.68 -13.45
CA LEU A 152 -10.00 10.80 -12.65
C LEU A 152 -11.44 11.30 -12.65
N SER A 153 -12.40 10.39 -12.73
CA SER A 153 -13.83 10.70 -12.51
C SER A 153 -14.13 10.91 -11.02
N SER A 154 -13.31 10.32 -10.14
CA SER A 154 -13.38 10.45 -8.68
C SER A 154 -12.00 10.24 -8.08
N ALA A 155 -11.68 11.00 -7.03
CA ALA A 155 -10.51 10.73 -6.19
C ALA A 155 -10.68 9.50 -5.29
N THR A 156 -11.92 9.04 -5.06
CA THR A 156 -12.20 7.81 -4.34
C THR A 156 -12.25 6.65 -5.34
N PRO A 157 -11.61 5.50 -5.06
CA PRO A 157 -11.71 4.31 -5.91
C PRO A 157 -13.15 3.91 -6.17
N THR A 158 -13.44 3.40 -7.37
CA THR A 158 -14.80 2.98 -7.78
C THR A 158 -15.19 1.61 -7.20
N SER A 159 -14.21 0.83 -6.78
CA SER A 159 -14.40 -0.49 -6.15
C SER A 159 -13.19 -0.86 -5.32
N ILE A 160 -13.36 -1.82 -4.41
CA ILE A 160 -12.29 -2.42 -3.62
C ILE A 160 -12.52 -3.93 -3.48
N SER A 161 -11.44 -4.70 -3.56
CA SER A 161 -11.42 -6.11 -3.18
C SER A 161 -10.11 -6.44 -2.48
N LYS A 162 -10.12 -7.45 -1.57
CA LYS A 162 -8.98 -7.87 -0.76
C LYS A 162 -8.64 -9.34 -1.02
N GLN A 163 -7.33 -9.63 -1.14
CA GLN A 163 -6.79 -10.98 -1.10
C GLN A 163 -5.47 -10.97 -0.29
N GLY A 164 -5.49 -11.49 0.93
CA GLY A 164 -4.37 -11.32 1.87
C GLY A 164 -4.11 -9.83 2.09
N ASN A 165 -2.85 -9.42 1.96
CA ASN A 165 -2.43 -8.01 2.10
C ASN A 165 -2.53 -7.21 0.79
N VAL A 166 -3.11 -7.79 -0.27
CA VAL A 166 -3.31 -7.12 -1.57
C VAL A 166 -4.70 -6.54 -1.65
N TYR A 167 -4.78 -5.26 -1.96
CA TYR A 167 -6.01 -4.51 -2.21
C TYR A 167 -6.07 -4.08 -3.67
N THR A 168 -7.09 -4.53 -4.39
CA THR A 168 -7.36 -4.13 -5.78
C THR A 168 -8.43 -3.06 -5.78
N LEU A 169 -8.06 -1.88 -6.28
CA LEU A 169 -8.87 -0.66 -6.30
C LEU A 169 -9.30 -0.33 -7.72
N GLY A 170 -10.58 -0.02 -7.92
CA GLY A 170 -11.10 0.42 -9.20
C GLY A 170 -10.70 1.85 -9.54
N ILE A 171 -10.29 2.07 -10.79
CA ILE A 171 -9.94 3.39 -11.33
C ILE A 171 -11.05 3.84 -12.28
N GLY A 172 -11.59 5.03 -12.06
CA GLY A 172 -12.49 5.69 -13.01
C GLY A 172 -11.73 6.79 -13.76
N LEU A 173 -11.62 6.68 -15.09
CA LEU A 173 -11.05 7.71 -15.96
C LEU A 173 -12.15 8.35 -16.81
N ASN A 174 -12.09 9.67 -16.99
CA ASN A 174 -13.03 10.43 -17.84
C ASN A 174 -12.68 10.34 -19.34
N SER A 175 -11.41 9.98 -19.66
CA SER A 175 -10.92 9.80 -21.02
C SER A 175 -9.80 8.75 -21.04
N PRO A 176 -9.52 8.15 -22.21
CA PRO A 176 -8.36 7.26 -22.37
C PRO A 176 -7.06 7.96 -21.97
N ALA A 177 -6.17 7.21 -21.32
CA ALA A 177 -4.85 7.70 -20.95
C ALA A 177 -3.90 7.69 -22.17
N SER A 178 -3.01 8.68 -22.23
CA SER A 178 -1.98 8.82 -23.25
C SER A 178 -0.67 8.08 -22.92
N GLY A 179 -0.60 7.41 -21.76
CA GLY A 179 0.64 6.82 -21.28
C GLY A 179 1.61 7.81 -20.66
N SER A 180 1.24 9.09 -20.56
CA SER A 180 2.04 10.13 -19.87
C SER A 180 1.55 10.39 -18.45
N GLU A 181 0.41 9.86 -18.08
CA GLU A 181 -0.20 10.03 -16.78
C GLU A 181 0.41 9.06 -15.76
N THR A 182 0.58 9.55 -14.55
CA THR A 182 0.96 8.75 -13.38
C THR A 182 -0.20 8.77 -12.39
N ILE A 183 -0.70 7.58 -12.03
CA ILE A 183 -1.68 7.41 -10.95
C ILE A 183 -0.95 7.14 -9.65
N THR A 184 -1.44 7.74 -8.56
CA THR A 184 -0.94 7.56 -7.20
C THR A 184 -2.10 7.16 -6.28
N VAL A 185 -1.85 6.18 -5.39
CA VAL A 185 -2.78 5.71 -4.36
C VAL A 185 -2.24 6.10 -3.01
N ASN A 186 -3.00 6.84 -2.22
CA ASN A 186 -2.64 7.17 -0.84
C ASN A 186 -3.69 6.66 0.14
N PRO A 187 -3.28 6.20 1.35
CA PRO A 187 -4.19 6.11 2.48
C PRO A 187 -4.82 7.46 2.80
N VAL A 188 -6.10 7.48 3.14
CA VAL A 188 -6.73 8.66 3.73
C VAL A 188 -6.24 8.80 5.18
N ALA A 189 -6.09 10.03 5.66
CA ALA A 189 -5.62 10.27 7.02
C ALA A 189 -6.53 9.61 8.06
N ASN A 190 -5.93 8.89 9.01
CA ASN A 190 -6.61 8.23 10.11
C ASN A 190 -7.63 7.13 9.70
N SER A 191 -7.41 6.47 8.57
CA SER A 191 -8.36 5.46 8.07
C SER A 191 -7.79 4.03 8.00
N ILE A 192 -6.46 3.86 8.00
CA ILE A 192 -5.81 2.55 7.86
C ILE A 192 -4.87 2.32 9.02
N PHE A 193 -5.07 1.20 9.73
CA PHE A 193 -4.33 0.81 10.92
C PHE A 193 -3.83 -0.62 10.79
N ASP A 194 -2.76 -0.97 11.50
CA ASP A 194 -2.36 -2.36 11.76
C ASP A 194 -3.13 -2.96 12.93
N LEU A 195 -2.77 -4.20 13.29
CA LEU A 195 -3.34 -4.90 14.45
C LEU A 195 -2.97 -4.25 15.79
N ALA A 196 -1.81 -3.56 15.87
CA ALA A 196 -1.33 -2.87 17.06
C ALA A 196 -1.92 -1.47 17.23
N GLY A 197 -2.59 -0.94 16.20
CA GLY A 197 -3.19 0.39 16.19
C GLY A 197 -2.28 1.47 15.62
N ASN A 198 -1.12 1.10 15.02
CA ASN A 198 -0.28 2.06 14.33
C ASN A 198 -0.95 2.50 13.02
N ILE A 199 -0.88 3.79 12.76
CA ILE A 199 -1.59 4.38 11.63
C ILE A 199 -0.71 4.47 10.38
N SER A 200 -1.23 4.03 9.23
CA SER A 200 -0.58 4.22 7.93
C SER A 200 -0.48 5.70 7.59
N THR A 201 0.70 6.13 7.15
CA THR A 201 0.91 7.51 6.71
C THR A 201 0.26 7.77 5.37
N THR A 202 -0.20 9.00 5.12
CA THR A 202 -0.75 9.41 3.83
C THR A 202 0.31 9.53 2.73
N ASN A 203 1.59 9.61 3.11
CA ASN A 203 2.71 9.69 2.17
C ASN A 203 3.40 8.33 2.09
N GLN A 204 3.21 7.64 0.96
CA GLN A 204 3.75 6.31 0.69
C GLN A 204 4.79 6.38 -0.43
N SER A 205 5.74 5.45 -0.46
CA SER A 205 6.83 5.47 -1.44
C SER A 205 6.61 4.55 -2.66
N ASN A 206 5.80 3.49 -2.54
CA ASN A 206 5.59 2.48 -3.59
C ASN A 206 4.17 2.48 -4.15
N ASN A 207 3.56 3.64 -4.25
CA ASN A 207 2.13 3.83 -4.47
C ASN A 207 1.78 4.49 -5.81
N SER A 208 2.76 4.78 -6.67
CA SER A 208 2.56 5.48 -7.95
C SER A 208 3.02 4.64 -9.13
N ILE A 209 2.24 4.63 -10.23
CA ILE A 209 2.58 3.93 -11.46
C ILE A 209 2.05 4.68 -12.67
N GLN A 210 2.80 4.63 -13.79
CA GLN A 210 2.39 5.21 -15.05
C GLN A 210 1.23 4.40 -15.66
N LEU A 211 0.20 5.10 -16.16
CA LEU A 211 -0.91 4.48 -16.88
C LEU A 211 -0.44 3.95 -18.24
N ASN A 212 -1.07 2.86 -18.68
CA ASN A 212 -0.86 2.36 -20.02
C ASN A 212 -1.48 3.32 -21.04
N ASP A 213 -0.82 3.50 -22.18
CA ASP A 213 -1.39 4.23 -23.29
C ASP A 213 -2.64 3.51 -23.84
N LYS A 214 -3.74 4.24 -23.94
CA LYS A 214 -5.04 3.82 -24.47
C LYS A 214 -5.58 4.80 -25.50
N LEU A 215 -4.78 5.84 -25.83
CA LEU A 215 -5.12 6.81 -26.82
C LEU A 215 -4.60 6.34 -28.17
N GLY A 216 -5.43 6.32 -29.18
CA GLY A 216 -4.99 5.98 -30.53
C GLY A 216 -4.21 7.14 -31.16
N PRO A 217 -3.36 6.86 -32.17
CA PRO A 217 -2.59 7.88 -32.86
C PRO A 217 -3.52 8.89 -33.54
N SER A 218 -3.20 10.17 -33.38
CA SER A 218 -3.94 11.29 -33.97
C SER A 218 -3.06 12.13 -34.89
N ILE A 219 -3.64 12.76 -35.90
CA ILE A 219 -2.94 13.68 -36.78
C ILE A 219 -2.76 15.01 -36.04
N THR A 220 -1.50 15.46 -35.90
CA THR A 220 -1.15 16.72 -35.25
C THR A 220 -0.68 17.81 -36.24
N GLY A 221 -0.36 17.41 -37.47
CA GLY A 221 0.05 18.33 -38.49
C GLY A 221 -0.11 17.77 -39.90
N ILE A 222 -0.41 18.67 -40.86
CA ILE A 222 -0.47 18.37 -42.29
C ILE A 222 0.25 19.50 -43.03
N VAL A 223 1.21 19.16 -43.89
CA VAL A 223 1.94 20.11 -44.74
C VAL A 223 1.93 19.58 -46.18
N ILE A 224 1.43 20.38 -47.12
CA ILE A 224 1.43 20.05 -48.53
C ILE A 224 2.73 20.58 -49.17
N ALA A 225 3.40 19.77 -49.97
CA ALA A 225 4.58 20.21 -50.73
C ALA A 225 4.22 21.32 -51.72
N GLY A 226 5.14 22.27 -51.91
CA GLY A 226 4.89 23.43 -52.77
C GLY A 226 4.58 23.11 -54.26
N ASN A 227 4.92 21.90 -54.72
CA ASN A 227 4.57 21.37 -56.06
C ASN A 227 3.27 20.56 -56.07
N ASN A 228 2.57 20.45 -54.91
CA ASN A 228 1.37 19.65 -54.72
C ASN A 228 1.53 18.12 -55.02
N ALA A 229 2.77 17.60 -55.05
CA ALA A 229 3.04 16.19 -55.36
C ALA A 229 3.04 15.28 -54.12
N SER A 230 3.08 15.82 -52.92
CA SER A 230 3.05 15.06 -51.68
C SER A 230 2.46 15.86 -50.53
N VAL A 231 2.04 15.14 -49.48
CA VAL A 231 1.60 15.70 -48.19
C VAL A 231 2.33 15.02 -47.10
N ASP A 232 2.89 15.81 -46.18
CA ASP A 232 3.46 15.35 -44.93
C ASP A 232 2.37 15.34 -43.85
N VAL A 233 2.16 14.19 -43.25
CA VAL A 233 1.22 13.98 -42.15
C VAL A 233 2.02 13.65 -40.90
N THR A 234 1.91 14.48 -39.88
CA THR A 234 2.54 14.25 -38.57
C THR A 234 1.54 13.61 -37.63
N LEU A 235 1.91 12.48 -37.03
CA LEU A 235 1.12 11.83 -35.98
C LEU A 235 1.64 12.20 -34.61
N ALA A 236 0.75 12.19 -33.61
CA ALA A 236 1.11 12.43 -32.20
C ALA A 236 2.10 11.37 -31.67
N GLU A 237 2.00 10.15 -32.20
CA GLU A 237 2.78 9.00 -31.78
C GLU A 237 3.10 8.06 -32.94
N THR A 238 3.88 7.01 -32.68
CA THR A 238 4.13 5.97 -33.68
C THR A 238 2.86 5.14 -33.92
N ALA A 239 2.44 5.05 -35.17
CA ALA A 239 1.29 4.26 -35.57
C ALA A 239 1.70 2.93 -36.23
N TYR A 240 0.87 1.93 -36.04
CA TYR A 240 1.05 0.56 -36.56
C TYR A 240 -0.24 0.08 -37.23
N PRO A 241 -0.15 -0.81 -38.25
CA PRO A 241 -1.32 -1.46 -38.82
C PRO A 241 -1.84 -2.53 -37.85
N GLY A 242 -3.02 -2.30 -37.27
CA GLY A 242 -3.66 -3.26 -36.36
C GLY A 242 -3.15 -3.17 -34.89
N THR A 243 -3.59 -4.14 -34.07
CA THR A 243 -3.45 -4.11 -32.60
C THR A 243 -2.16 -4.72 -32.05
N ALA A 244 -1.30 -5.27 -32.91
CA ALA A 244 -0.07 -5.96 -32.50
C ALA A 244 1.11 -5.04 -32.21
N ASN A 245 0.96 -3.71 -32.31
CA ASN A 245 2.00 -2.68 -32.15
C ASN A 245 3.28 -3.01 -32.96
N SER A 246 3.12 -3.56 -34.13
CA SER A 246 4.19 -3.98 -35.05
C SER A 246 3.80 -3.83 -36.51
N GLY A 247 4.80 -3.75 -37.38
CA GLY A 247 4.62 -3.53 -38.81
C GLY A 247 4.72 -2.04 -39.17
N ALA A 248 4.85 -1.77 -40.46
CA ALA A 248 4.86 -0.42 -41.02
C ALA A 248 3.52 -0.10 -41.69
N LEU A 249 3.05 1.13 -41.56
CA LEU A 249 1.91 1.61 -42.34
C LEU A 249 2.28 1.62 -43.80
N THR A 250 1.30 1.24 -44.64
CA THR A 250 1.37 1.18 -46.10
C THR A 250 0.46 2.24 -46.72
N VAL A 251 0.52 2.42 -48.02
CA VAL A 251 -0.39 3.33 -48.75
C VAL A 251 -1.87 2.97 -48.55
N ALA A 252 -2.18 1.71 -48.30
CA ALA A 252 -3.55 1.23 -48.11
C ALA A 252 -4.17 1.68 -46.78
N ASP A 253 -3.34 2.12 -45.80
CA ASP A 253 -3.79 2.60 -44.50
C ASP A 253 -4.21 4.09 -44.51
N TRP A 254 -4.12 4.73 -45.68
CA TRP A 254 -4.38 6.16 -45.84
C TRP A 254 -5.43 6.42 -46.94
N VAL A 255 -6.28 7.41 -46.68
CA VAL A 255 -7.24 7.94 -47.63
C VAL A 255 -7.06 9.47 -47.72
N LEU A 256 -6.75 9.95 -48.91
CA LEU A 256 -6.68 11.36 -49.24
C LEU A 256 -8.02 11.86 -49.75
N SER A 257 -8.40 13.07 -49.37
CA SER A 257 -9.60 13.73 -49.93
C SER A 257 -9.34 15.22 -50.13
N ILE A 258 -9.96 15.80 -51.14
CA ILE A 258 -10.06 17.27 -51.30
C ILE A 258 -11.51 17.64 -50.96
N PRO A 259 -11.75 18.33 -49.83
CA PRO A 259 -13.09 18.49 -49.24
C PRO A 259 -13.91 19.64 -49.90
N ASP A 260 -13.74 19.95 -51.14
CA ASP A 260 -14.49 21.04 -51.75
C ASP A 260 -15.22 20.67 -53.01
N THR A 261 -16.50 21.03 -53.08
CA THR A 261 -17.39 20.86 -54.22
C THR A 261 -17.09 21.84 -55.36
N ASN A 262 -16.36 22.93 -55.10
CA ASN A 262 -15.98 23.98 -56.09
C ASN A 262 -14.52 23.88 -56.53
N SER A 263 -13.74 22.93 -56.03
CA SER A 263 -12.32 22.75 -56.37
C SER A 263 -12.17 22.26 -57.83
N ILE A 264 -11.32 22.93 -58.59
CA ILE A 264 -10.90 22.48 -59.93
C ILE A 264 -9.89 21.32 -59.81
N ALA A 265 -9.13 21.31 -58.74
CA ALA A 265 -8.19 20.21 -58.46
C ALA A 265 -8.91 18.94 -57.99
N LYS A 266 -8.52 17.81 -58.56
CA LYS A 266 -9.04 16.47 -58.20
C LYS A 266 -7.87 15.55 -57.94
N LEU A 267 -8.04 14.64 -57.01
CA LEU A 267 -7.12 13.53 -56.84
C LEU A 267 -7.31 12.54 -57.94
N GLY A 268 -6.22 12.03 -58.51
CA GLY A 268 -6.25 10.92 -59.46
C GLY A 268 -6.65 9.61 -58.81
N ASN A 269 -6.29 9.45 -57.53
CA ASN A 269 -6.64 8.32 -56.66
C ASN A 269 -6.76 8.85 -55.20
N ALA A 270 -7.69 8.28 -54.44
CA ALA A 270 -7.83 8.53 -53.02
C ALA A 270 -6.74 7.83 -52.18
N THR A 271 -6.18 6.73 -52.66
CA THR A 271 -5.06 6.05 -52.04
C THR A 271 -3.74 6.68 -52.51
N PRO A 272 -2.82 7.04 -51.58
CA PRO A 272 -1.50 7.53 -51.94
C PRO A 272 -0.76 6.53 -52.84
N THR A 273 0.07 7.03 -53.74
CA THR A 273 0.89 6.19 -54.63
C THR A 273 2.22 5.77 -54.04
N SER A 274 2.66 6.51 -52.99
CA SER A 274 3.87 6.22 -52.25
C SER A 274 3.73 6.65 -50.78
N ILE A 275 4.54 6.03 -49.91
CA ILE A 275 4.67 6.38 -48.49
C ILE A 275 6.13 6.30 -48.09
N SER A 276 6.60 7.29 -47.34
CA SER A 276 7.86 7.22 -46.62
C SER A 276 7.66 7.73 -45.20
N LYS A 277 8.52 7.31 -44.26
CA LYS A 277 8.42 7.65 -42.82
C LYS A 277 9.74 8.23 -42.31
N ASN A 278 9.65 9.32 -41.57
CA ASN A 278 10.74 9.86 -40.76
C ASN A 278 10.21 10.28 -39.39
N GLY A 279 10.58 9.50 -38.34
CA GLY A 279 9.97 9.65 -37.03
C GLY A 279 8.44 9.42 -37.08
N ASN A 280 7.66 10.38 -36.63
CA ASN A 280 6.19 10.37 -36.69
C ASN A 280 5.62 11.12 -37.91
N VAL A 281 6.47 11.54 -38.86
CA VAL A 281 6.06 12.19 -40.11
C VAL A 281 5.99 11.17 -41.22
N TYR A 282 4.85 11.09 -41.88
CA TYR A 282 4.58 10.26 -43.05
C TYR A 282 4.41 11.15 -44.27
N THR A 283 5.30 10.98 -45.26
CA THR A 283 5.19 11.67 -46.58
C THR A 283 4.42 10.75 -47.53
N LEU A 284 3.26 11.21 -47.97
CA LEU A 284 2.33 10.53 -48.87
C LEU A 284 2.39 11.22 -50.23
N GLY A 285 2.67 10.42 -51.33
CA GLY A 285 2.73 10.89 -52.69
C GLY A 285 1.52 10.51 -53.53
#